data_df1722dfd0c0c1fde6831c755a8713fb
#
_entry.id   df1722dfd0c0c1fde6831c755a8713fb
#
_cell.length_a   1.000
_cell.length_b   1.000
_cell.length_c   1.000
_cell.angle_alpha   90.00
_cell.angle_beta   90.00
_cell.angle_gamma   90.00
#
_symmetry.space_group_name_H-M   'P 1'
#
loop_
_entity.id
_entity.type
_entity.pdbx_description
1 polymer ?
#
loop_
_entity_poly.entity_id
_entity_poly.type
_entity_poly.pdbx_seq_one_letter_code
_entity_poly.pdbx_strand_id
1 'polypeptide(L)'
;MIISPKVFFENCYGSYGIAAVNVFTMEQIHGLFRAGQKANAPFIVQLTPVARDYAQARMLSAMIGAAAKCYPDATYAVHLDHGNETHAFDAIDSKEYQSVMIDASHDDFNRNVARTRAVVSKAHRHNVVVEAELGVLAGVEDDISVSEEDSSYTKPSEVVKFVQETNCDSLAVAVGTSHGAYKFSGGQGIQFHILEKIQDKLSGFPIVLHGGSAVNTKEIERINQAGGQLSNGAEGVSTDEIVKAIRYGVCKINIATDARLLWTRVHREFFKDSPELFDPIIPGKEYMNEYEKFMLNKFDLFGSVGKADQIKKNNKIVLNK
;
A
#
# COMPACT_ATOMS: atom_id res chain seq x y z
N MET A 1 18.38 -2.54 1.95
CA MET A 1 18.61 -2.88 0.52
C MET A 1 17.35 -2.62 -0.27
N ILE A 2 17.46 -1.92 -1.41
CA ILE A 2 16.36 -1.71 -2.34
C ILE A 2 16.23 -2.93 -3.27
N ILE A 3 15.01 -3.44 -3.46
CA ILE A 3 14.73 -4.68 -4.23
C ILE A 3 13.45 -4.49 -5.04
N SER A 4 13.38 -5.05 -6.24
CA SER A 4 12.18 -5.01 -7.07
C SER A 4 11.00 -5.73 -6.38
N PRO A 5 9.77 -5.17 -6.39
CA PRO A 5 8.58 -5.85 -5.89
C PRO A 5 8.31 -7.22 -6.52
N LYS A 6 8.75 -7.44 -7.75
CA LYS A 6 8.67 -8.76 -8.39
C LYS A 6 9.32 -9.85 -7.53
N VAL A 7 10.51 -9.58 -6.98
CA VAL A 7 11.20 -10.52 -6.08
C VAL A 7 10.41 -10.72 -4.79
N PHE A 8 9.75 -9.68 -4.27
CA PHE A 8 8.89 -9.81 -3.11
C PHE A 8 7.72 -10.75 -3.40
N PHE A 9 7.04 -10.54 -4.52
CA PHE A 9 5.85 -11.30 -4.90
C PHE A 9 6.17 -12.78 -5.18
N GLU A 10 7.27 -13.07 -5.86
CA GLU A 10 7.75 -14.44 -6.09
C GLU A 10 8.04 -15.21 -4.79
N ASN A 11 8.42 -14.49 -3.71
CA ASN A 11 8.72 -15.10 -2.42
C ASN A 11 7.51 -15.18 -1.47
N CYS A 12 6.53 -14.29 -1.61
CA CYS A 12 5.43 -14.18 -0.64
C CYS A 12 4.14 -14.88 -1.09
N TYR A 13 3.95 -15.13 -2.40
CA TYR A 13 2.71 -15.66 -2.96
C TYR A 13 2.14 -16.85 -2.16
N GLY A 14 0.90 -16.72 -1.69
CA GLY A 14 0.20 -17.73 -0.91
C GLY A 14 0.75 -18.02 0.50
N SER A 15 1.81 -17.31 0.93
CA SER A 15 2.52 -17.59 2.18
C SER A 15 2.44 -16.45 3.19
N TYR A 16 2.72 -15.23 2.78
CA TYR A 16 2.67 -14.02 3.62
C TYR A 16 2.41 -12.79 2.76
N GLY A 17 1.98 -11.68 3.38
CA GLY A 17 1.71 -10.42 2.69
C GLY A 17 2.83 -9.41 2.87
N ILE A 18 3.02 -8.53 1.87
CA ILE A 18 3.92 -7.39 1.93
C ILE A 18 3.12 -6.14 2.27
N ALA A 19 3.47 -5.50 3.39
CA ALA A 19 2.90 -4.20 3.73
C ALA A 19 3.39 -3.13 2.74
N ALA A 20 2.46 -2.44 2.11
CA ALA A 20 2.70 -1.31 1.23
C ALA A 20 2.08 -0.07 1.84
N VAL A 21 2.92 0.92 2.21
CA VAL A 21 2.54 1.95 3.17
C VAL A 21 2.75 3.33 2.58
N ASN A 22 1.67 4.12 2.55
CA ASN A 22 1.70 5.50 2.09
C ASN A 22 2.41 6.37 3.13
N VAL A 23 3.43 7.11 2.68
CA VAL A 23 4.21 8.02 3.52
C VAL A 23 4.28 9.42 2.90
N PHE A 24 4.29 10.43 3.74
CA PHE A 24 4.37 11.84 3.35
C PHE A 24 5.10 12.71 4.39
N THR A 25 5.54 12.15 5.52
CA THR A 25 6.32 12.87 6.53
C THR A 25 7.61 12.12 6.89
N MET A 26 8.57 12.85 7.46
CA MET A 26 9.84 12.31 7.94
C MET A 26 9.61 11.22 9.01
N GLU A 27 8.69 11.46 9.93
CA GLU A 27 8.40 10.57 11.06
C GLU A 27 7.89 9.20 10.58
N GLN A 28 7.03 9.21 9.54
CA GLN A 28 6.53 7.96 8.93
C GLN A 28 7.66 7.17 8.28
N ILE A 29 8.51 7.84 7.50
CA ILE A 29 9.65 7.20 6.84
C ILE A 29 10.60 6.60 7.89
N HIS A 30 10.94 7.36 8.93
CA HIS A 30 11.78 6.88 10.02
C HIS A 30 11.18 5.68 10.74
N GLY A 31 9.91 5.78 11.16
CA GLY A 31 9.20 4.71 11.87
C GLY A 31 9.10 3.44 11.03
N LEU A 32 8.79 3.57 9.73
CA LEU A 32 8.67 2.44 8.80
C LEU A 32 10.00 1.71 8.61
N PHE A 33 11.09 2.45 8.31
CA PHE A 33 12.40 1.85 8.10
C PHE A 33 12.95 1.20 9.38
N ARG A 34 12.76 1.84 10.53
CA ARG A 34 13.15 1.31 11.84
C ARG A 34 12.39 0.01 12.16
N ALA A 35 11.08 -0.02 11.93
CA ALA A 35 10.27 -1.22 12.11
C ALA A 35 10.67 -2.34 11.14
N GLY A 36 10.85 -2.03 9.85
CA GLY A 36 11.24 -3.00 8.83
C GLY A 36 12.59 -3.66 9.12
N GLN A 37 13.60 -2.86 9.54
CA GLN A 37 14.90 -3.40 9.96
C GLN A 37 14.76 -4.26 11.22
N LYS A 38 14.05 -3.77 12.24
CA LYS A 38 13.87 -4.47 13.52
C LYS A 38 13.13 -5.80 13.37
N ALA A 39 12.10 -5.83 12.53
CA ALA A 39 11.35 -7.05 12.25
C ALA A 39 12.05 -7.97 11.23
N ASN A 40 13.12 -7.52 10.58
CA ASN A 40 13.67 -8.18 9.39
C ASN A 40 12.58 -8.50 8.36
N ALA A 41 11.70 -7.53 8.13
CA ALA A 41 10.54 -7.65 7.25
C ALA A 41 10.71 -6.81 5.97
N PRO A 42 10.35 -7.33 4.78
CA PRO A 42 10.28 -6.56 3.56
C PRO A 42 9.05 -5.65 3.58
N PHE A 43 9.15 -4.47 2.96
CA PHE A 43 8.03 -3.54 2.82
C PHE A 43 8.13 -2.70 1.55
N ILE A 44 7.01 -2.09 1.17
CA ILE A 44 6.92 -1.16 0.05
C ILE A 44 6.58 0.23 0.59
N VAL A 45 7.41 1.22 0.24
CA VAL A 45 7.15 2.64 0.51
C VAL A 45 6.31 3.17 -0.64
N GLN A 46 5.09 3.61 -0.36
CA GLN A 46 4.15 4.13 -1.37
C GLN A 46 4.09 5.66 -1.34
N LEU A 47 4.11 6.25 -2.52
CA LEU A 47 3.98 7.68 -2.73
C LEU A 47 2.85 7.95 -3.72
N THR A 48 1.76 8.57 -3.25
CA THR A 48 0.68 9.02 -4.13
C THR A 48 1.05 10.33 -4.83
N PRO A 49 0.38 10.70 -5.93
CA PRO A 49 0.54 12.03 -6.54
C PRO A 49 0.37 13.16 -5.52
N VAL A 50 -0.67 13.09 -4.67
CA VAL A 50 -0.93 14.09 -3.62
C VAL A 50 0.22 14.19 -2.60
N ALA A 51 0.77 13.05 -2.16
CA ALA A 51 1.93 13.06 -1.26
C ALA A 51 3.17 13.68 -1.92
N ARG A 52 3.38 13.39 -3.21
CA ARG A 52 4.48 13.96 -4.02
C ARG A 52 4.33 15.47 -4.21
N ASP A 53 3.12 15.96 -4.41
CA ASP A 53 2.85 17.38 -4.54
C ASP A 53 3.00 18.12 -3.20
N TYR A 54 2.48 17.55 -2.12
CA TYR A 54 2.58 18.11 -0.77
C TYR A 54 4.03 18.24 -0.29
N ALA A 55 4.79 17.13 -0.33
CA ALA A 55 6.12 17.07 0.25
C ALA A 55 7.24 17.32 -0.79
N GLN A 56 6.91 17.55 -2.05
CA GLN A 56 7.83 17.57 -3.19
C GLN A 56 8.52 16.21 -3.44
N ALA A 57 8.31 15.62 -4.61
CA ALA A 57 8.79 14.27 -4.95
C ALA A 57 10.29 14.08 -4.63
N ARG A 58 11.14 15.06 -4.96
CA ARG A 58 12.58 15.00 -4.68
C ARG A 58 12.92 15.00 -3.19
N MET A 59 12.13 15.72 -2.37
CA MET A 59 12.31 15.70 -0.90
C MET A 59 11.97 14.33 -0.33
N LEU A 60 10.86 13.73 -0.76
CA LEU A 60 10.49 12.36 -0.35
C LEU A 60 11.57 11.35 -0.71
N SER A 61 12.03 11.36 -1.95
CA SER A 61 13.11 10.47 -2.40
C SER A 61 14.40 10.66 -1.61
N ALA A 62 14.77 11.92 -1.33
CA ALA A 62 15.95 12.22 -0.52
C ALA A 62 15.81 11.71 0.92
N MET A 63 14.64 11.86 1.54
CA MET A 63 14.35 11.34 2.88
C MET A 63 14.38 9.81 2.91
N ILE A 64 13.79 9.14 1.91
CA ILE A 64 13.85 7.68 1.77
C ILE A 64 15.30 7.21 1.59
N GLY A 65 16.07 7.87 0.74
CA GLY A 65 17.48 7.57 0.54
C GLY A 65 18.35 7.79 1.79
N ALA A 66 18.03 8.82 2.60
CA ALA A 66 18.67 9.06 3.89
C ALA A 66 18.28 7.97 4.92
N ALA A 67 17.01 7.62 5.01
CA ALA A 67 16.53 6.54 5.88
C ALA A 67 17.20 5.20 5.56
N ALA A 68 17.37 4.89 4.27
CA ALA A 68 18.08 3.68 3.85
C ALA A 68 19.55 3.63 4.33
N LYS A 69 20.21 4.78 4.49
CA LYS A 69 21.55 4.86 5.07
C LYS A 69 21.54 4.72 6.59
N CYS A 70 20.52 5.25 7.26
CA CYS A 70 20.34 5.10 8.71
C CYS A 70 19.94 3.68 9.11
N TYR A 71 19.24 2.96 8.21
CA TYR A 71 18.72 1.60 8.43
C TYR A 71 19.22 0.66 7.32
N PRO A 72 20.52 0.32 7.29
CA PRO A 72 21.17 -0.37 6.16
C PRO A 72 20.64 -1.78 5.92
N ASP A 73 20.08 -2.43 6.95
CA ASP A 73 19.53 -3.79 6.84
C ASP A 73 18.08 -3.82 6.39
N ALA A 74 17.40 -2.67 6.32
CA ALA A 74 16.04 -2.59 5.81
C ALA A 74 15.96 -3.08 4.35
N THR A 75 14.92 -3.87 4.04
CA THR A 75 14.65 -4.41 2.70
C THR A 75 13.35 -3.82 2.19
N TYR A 76 13.42 -3.02 1.14
CA TYR A 76 12.28 -2.22 0.69
C TYR A 76 12.26 -2.01 -0.83
N ALA A 77 11.12 -1.58 -1.33
CA ALA A 77 10.93 -0.99 -2.66
C ALA A 77 10.22 0.36 -2.54
N VAL A 78 10.36 1.22 -3.55
CA VAL A 78 9.60 2.47 -3.68
C VAL A 78 8.59 2.30 -4.81
N HIS A 79 7.35 2.69 -4.56
CA HIS A 79 6.22 2.51 -5.44
C HIS A 79 5.43 3.81 -5.62
N LEU A 80 5.08 4.15 -6.86
CA LEU A 80 4.06 5.16 -7.15
C LEU A 80 2.68 4.51 -6.99
N ASP A 81 1.85 5.06 -6.13
CA ASP A 81 0.50 4.58 -5.84
C ASP A 81 -0.53 5.49 -6.52
N HIS A 82 -1.57 4.92 -7.17
CA HIS A 82 -2.64 5.63 -7.87
C HIS A 82 -2.20 6.74 -8.85
N GLY A 83 -1.24 6.44 -9.74
CA GLY A 83 -0.80 7.38 -10.77
C GLY A 83 -1.60 7.28 -12.07
N ASN A 84 -1.74 8.41 -12.79
CA ASN A 84 -2.06 8.40 -14.22
C ASN A 84 -0.77 8.22 -15.05
N GLU A 85 -0.89 8.23 -16.40
CA GLU A 85 0.29 8.04 -17.29
C GLU A 85 1.38 9.07 -17.06
N THR A 86 1.01 10.34 -16.83
CA THR A 86 1.98 11.41 -16.59
C THR A 86 2.77 11.15 -15.31
N HIS A 87 2.09 10.80 -14.23
CA HIS A 87 2.72 10.46 -12.96
C HIS A 87 3.61 9.22 -13.06
N ALA A 88 3.12 8.18 -13.76
CA ALA A 88 3.88 6.94 -13.97
C ALA A 88 5.13 7.18 -14.82
N PHE A 89 5.04 7.96 -15.89
CA PHE A 89 6.18 8.28 -16.74
C PHE A 89 7.23 9.12 -16.02
N ASP A 90 6.80 10.12 -15.23
CA ASP A 90 7.71 10.92 -14.40
C ASP A 90 8.43 10.05 -13.35
N ALA A 91 7.69 9.18 -12.67
CA ALA A 91 8.28 8.25 -11.70
C ALA A 91 9.31 7.29 -12.34
N ILE A 92 9.02 6.74 -13.53
CA ILE A 92 9.94 5.88 -14.28
C ILE A 92 11.19 6.66 -14.70
N ASP A 93 11.03 7.88 -15.23
CA ASP A 93 12.15 8.72 -15.70
C ASP A 93 13.06 9.18 -14.58
N SER A 94 12.52 9.36 -13.36
CA SER A 94 13.29 9.70 -12.17
C SER A 94 14.31 8.63 -11.77
N LYS A 95 14.08 7.35 -12.12
CA LYS A 95 14.87 6.17 -11.74
C LYS A 95 14.90 5.90 -10.22
N GLU A 96 13.98 6.48 -9.48
CA GLU A 96 13.89 6.36 -8.02
C GLU A 96 12.86 5.32 -7.59
N TYR A 97 12.02 4.85 -8.52
CA TYR A 97 10.93 3.90 -8.27
C TYR A 97 11.25 2.52 -8.83
N GLN A 98 10.95 1.47 -8.06
CA GLN A 98 11.06 0.07 -8.49
C GLN A 98 9.75 -0.44 -9.06
N SER A 99 8.63 0.25 -8.76
CA SER A 99 7.33 -0.03 -9.36
C SER A 99 6.46 1.21 -9.43
N VAL A 100 5.49 1.17 -10.33
CA VAL A 100 4.49 2.21 -10.51
C VAL A 100 3.11 1.56 -10.68
N MET A 101 2.07 2.20 -10.16
CA MET A 101 0.69 1.86 -10.46
C MET A 101 0.14 2.84 -11.51
N ILE A 102 -0.50 2.29 -12.51
CA ILE A 102 -1.39 3.02 -13.42
C ILE A 102 -2.84 2.72 -13.02
N ASP A 103 -3.52 3.75 -12.53
CA ASP A 103 -4.93 3.67 -12.23
C ASP A 103 -5.75 4.22 -13.41
N ALA A 104 -6.32 3.30 -14.16
CA ALA A 104 -7.25 3.55 -15.25
C ALA A 104 -8.56 2.78 -15.06
N SER A 105 -8.87 2.37 -13.82
CA SER A 105 -10.01 1.54 -13.45
C SER A 105 -11.37 2.22 -13.75
N HIS A 106 -11.40 3.54 -13.76
CA HIS A 106 -12.56 4.34 -14.09
C HIS A 106 -12.90 4.40 -15.59
N ASP A 107 -11.98 3.97 -16.45
CA ASP A 107 -12.20 3.88 -17.90
C ASP A 107 -12.90 2.55 -18.27
N ASP A 108 -13.44 2.47 -19.48
CA ASP A 108 -13.88 1.20 -20.04
C ASP A 108 -12.69 0.21 -20.19
N PHE A 109 -13.01 -1.08 -20.31
CA PHE A 109 -12.01 -2.14 -20.37
C PHE A 109 -10.92 -1.91 -21.43
N ASN A 110 -11.32 -1.53 -22.65
CA ASN A 110 -10.37 -1.38 -23.76
C ASN A 110 -9.45 -0.17 -23.54
N ARG A 111 -9.99 0.90 -23.00
CA ARG A 111 -9.23 2.11 -22.67
C ARG A 111 -8.29 1.87 -21.51
N ASN A 112 -8.73 1.18 -20.45
CA ASN A 112 -7.86 0.75 -19.35
C ASN A 112 -6.71 -0.11 -19.89
N VAL A 113 -6.99 -1.12 -20.74
CA VAL A 113 -5.96 -1.93 -21.40
C VAL A 113 -4.97 -1.06 -22.19
N ALA A 114 -5.43 -0.13 -22.99
CA ALA A 114 -4.57 0.72 -23.81
C ALA A 114 -3.63 1.60 -22.97
N ARG A 115 -4.16 2.23 -21.92
CA ARG A 115 -3.41 3.07 -20.99
C ARG A 115 -2.38 2.26 -20.19
N THR A 116 -2.81 1.14 -19.65
CA THR A 116 -1.92 0.22 -18.92
C THR A 116 -0.77 -0.27 -19.79
N ARG A 117 -1.04 -0.70 -21.02
CA ARG A 117 0.00 -1.13 -21.99
C ARG A 117 1.01 -0.02 -22.29
N ALA A 118 0.57 1.23 -22.40
CA ALA A 118 1.48 2.36 -22.64
C ALA A 118 2.50 2.51 -21.49
N VAL A 119 2.02 2.42 -20.23
CA VAL A 119 2.89 2.47 -19.06
C VAL A 119 3.79 1.25 -18.98
N VAL A 120 3.26 0.04 -19.13
CA VAL A 120 4.04 -1.22 -19.13
C VAL A 120 5.16 -1.18 -20.16
N SER A 121 4.86 -0.73 -21.40
CA SER A 121 5.86 -0.66 -22.47
C SER A 121 7.04 0.25 -22.14
N LYS A 122 6.82 1.33 -21.37
CA LYS A 122 7.90 2.19 -20.91
C LYS A 122 8.60 1.60 -19.69
N ALA A 123 7.85 1.17 -18.69
CA ALA A 123 8.34 0.68 -17.40
C ALA A 123 9.29 -0.53 -17.56
N HIS A 124 8.91 -1.51 -18.37
CA HIS A 124 9.71 -2.72 -18.56
C HIS A 124 11.07 -2.43 -19.22
N ARG A 125 11.19 -1.41 -20.07
CA ARG A 125 12.48 -0.98 -20.63
C ARG A 125 13.43 -0.42 -19.56
N HIS A 126 12.88 0.00 -18.42
CA HIS A 126 13.62 0.54 -17.28
C HIS A 126 13.67 -0.44 -16.09
N ASN A 127 13.25 -1.69 -16.27
CA ASN A 127 13.13 -2.71 -15.21
C ASN A 127 12.24 -2.26 -14.03
N VAL A 128 11.22 -1.46 -14.30
CA VAL A 128 10.21 -1.03 -13.34
C VAL A 128 8.98 -1.93 -13.46
N VAL A 129 8.49 -2.43 -12.33
CA VAL A 129 7.30 -3.27 -12.21
C VAL A 129 6.03 -2.42 -12.33
N VAL A 130 5.00 -2.92 -12.99
CA VAL A 130 3.73 -2.20 -13.16
C VAL A 130 2.59 -2.93 -12.47
N GLU A 131 1.93 -2.19 -11.59
CA GLU A 131 0.63 -2.53 -11.03
C GLU A 131 -0.47 -1.86 -11.86
N ALA A 132 -1.53 -2.59 -12.14
CA ALA A 132 -2.73 -2.06 -12.77
C ALA A 132 -3.95 -2.32 -11.87
N GLU A 133 -5.11 -1.77 -12.20
CA GLU A 133 -6.35 -1.98 -11.47
C GLU A 133 -7.50 -2.38 -12.39
N LEU A 134 -8.30 -3.35 -11.95
CA LEU A 134 -9.50 -3.80 -12.63
C LEU A 134 -10.67 -3.96 -11.64
N GLY A 135 -11.79 -3.34 -11.97
CA GLY A 135 -12.88 -3.04 -11.03
C GLY A 135 -12.67 -1.67 -10.40
N VAL A 136 -13.67 -1.15 -9.72
CA VAL A 136 -13.64 0.20 -9.13
C VAL A 136 -13.96 0.09 -7.65
N LEU A 137 -13.02 0.51 -6.79
CA LEU A 137 -13.22 0.52 -5.35
C LEU A 137 -14.03 1.76 -4.95
N ALA A 138 -15.02 1.56 -4.07
CA ALA A 138 -15.73 2.66 -3.43
C ALA A 138 -14.88 3.34 -2.36
N GLY A 139 -15.21 4.57 -2.00
CA GLY A 139 -14.61 5.31 -0.88
C GLY A 139 -13.81 6.53 -1.30
N VAL A 140 -13.07 7.09 -0.36
CA VAL A 140 -12.27 8.29 -0.56
C VAL A 140 -10.80 8.00 -0.26
N GLU A 141 -9.94 8.21 -1.25
CA GLU A 141 -8.49 8.16 -1.09
C GLU A 141 -7.85 9.35 -1.80
N ASP A 142 -7.16 10.18 -1.03
CA ASP A 142 -6.58 11.46 -1.47
C ASP A 142 -7.63 12.35 -2.16
N ASP A 143 -7.50 12.61 -3.47
CA ASP A 143 -8.42 13.39 -4.29
C ASP A 143 -9.44 12.52 -5.08
N ILE A 144 -9.37 11.20 -4.94
CA ILE A 144 -10.29 10.25 -5.56
C ILE A 144 -11.47 10.00 -4.62
N SER A 145 -12.70 10.20 -5.10
CA SER A 145 -13.94 9.90 -4.38
C SER A 145 -14.89 9.12 -5.27
N VAL A 146 -15.22 7.91 -4.84
CA VAL A 146 -16.11 6.99 -5.56
C VAL A 146 -17.29 6.64 -4.68
N SER A 147 -18.52 6.86 -5.19
CA SER A 147 -19.74 6.43 -4.49
C SER A 147 -19.86 4.90 -4.52
N GLU A 148 -20.69 4.35 -3.64
CA GLU A 148 -20.99 2.92 -3.62
C GLU A 148 -21.67 2.48 -4.92
N GLU A 149 -22.52 3.34 -5.50
CA GLU A 149 -23.25 3.10 -6.75
C GLU A 149 -22.33 3.05 -7.98
N ASP A 150 -21.24 3.83 -7.97
CA ASP A 150 -20.25 3.88 -9.05
C ASP A 150 -19.16 2.80 -8.91
N SER A 151 -19.13 2.07 -7.79
CA SER A 151 -18.19 0.99 -7.57
C SER A 151 -18.57 -0.29 -8.31
N SER A 152 -17.58 -1.09 -8.65
CA SER A 152 -17.83 -2.38 -9.32
C SER A 152 -16.81 -3.42 -8.93
N TYR A 153 -17.28 -4.63 -8.61
CA TYR A 153 -16.38 -5.76 -8.36
C TYR A 153 -15.61 -6.17 -9.60
N THR A 154 -14.38 -6.60 -9.40
CA THR A 154 -13.58 -7.22 -10.46
C THR A 154 -14.28 -8.47 -10.98
N LYS A 155 -14.41 -8.57 -12.31
CA LYS A 155 -14.99 -9.75 -12.97
C LYS A 155 -13.86 -10.75 -13.29
N PRO A 156 -13.83 -11.95 -12.64
CA PRO A 156 -12.76 -12.93 -12.89
C PRO A 156 -12.66 -13.40 -14.35
N SER A 157 -13.74 -13.26 -15.12
CA SER A 157 -13.73 -13.57 -16.56
C SER A 157 -12.89 -12.60 -17.40
N GLU A 158 -12.71 -11.36 -16.93
CA GLU A 158 -11.97 -10.31 -17.64
C GLU A 158 -10.48 -10.30 -17.25
N VAL A 159 -10.12 -10.81 -16.04
CA VAL A 159 -8.76 -10.71 -15.48
C VAL A 159 -7.71 -11.35 -16.38
N VAL A 160 -7.95 -12.56 -16.88
CA VAL A 160 -6.98 -13.27 -17.74
C VAL A 160 -6.70 -12.46 -19.01
N LYS A 161 -7.76 -12.01 -19.67
CA LYS A 161 -7.66 -11.19 -20.88
C LYS A 161 -6.90 -9.89 -20.60
N PHE A 162 -7.24 -9.21 -19.50
CA PHE A 162 -6.60 -7.97 -19.10
C PHE A 162 -5.09 -8.14 -18.89
N VAL A 163 -4.68 -9.14 -18.10
CA VAL A 163 -3.26 -9.43 -17.83
C VAL A 163 -2.51 -9.80 -19.13
N GLN A 164 -3.11 -10.62 -19.99
CA GLN A 164 -2.49 -11.02 -21.26
C GLN A 164 -2.33 -9.83 -22.22
N GLU A 165 -3.31 -8.94 -22.29
CA GLU A 165 -3.27 -7.80 -23.19
C GLU A 165 -2.40 -6.66 -22.67
N THR A 166 -2.29 -6.48 -21.36
CA THR A 166 -1.49 -5.40 -20.74
C THR A 166 -0.07 -5.81 -20.42
N ASN A 167 0.16 -7.08 -20.08
CA ASN A 167 1.42 -7.60 -19.54
C ASN A 167 1.84 -6.87 -18.25
N CYS A 168 0.86 -6.45 -17.40
CA CYS A 168 1.16 -5.90 -16.07
C CYS A 168 1.72 -6.99 -15.14
N ASP A 169 2.45 -6.57 -14.10
CA ASP A 169 3.18 -7.48 -13.21
C ASP A 169 2.39 -7.84 -11.94
N SER A 170 1.40 -7.02 -11.59
CA SER A 170 0.45 -7.25 -10.48
C SER A 170 -0.87 -6.54 -10.77
N LEU A 171 -1.94 -6.99 -10.12
CA LEU A 171 -3.28 -6.45 -10.33
C LEU A 171 -3.97 -6.13 -9.01
N ALA A 172 -4.35 -4.87 -8.85
CA ALA A 172 -5.30 -4.45 -7.83
C ALA A 172 -6.71 -4.88 -8.25
N VAL A 173 -7.45 -5.46 -7.31
CA VAL A 173 -8.78 -6.00 -7.57
C VAL A 173 -9.80 -5.47 -6.57
N ALA A 174 -10.98 -5.09 -7.07
CA ALA A 174 -12.12 -4.69 -6.28
C ALA A 174 -12.88 -5.94 -5.80
N VAL A 175 -12.73 -6.27 -4.53
CA VAL A 175 -13.28 -7.49 -3.92
C VAL A 175 -14.10 -7.23 -2.66
N GLY A 176 -14.65 -6.00 -2.49
CA GLY A 176 -15.48 -5.63 -1.36
C GLY A 176 -14.75 -4.83 -0.28
N THR A 177 -13.50 -4.47 -0.51
CA THR A 177 -12.79 -3.46 0.27
C THR A 177 -13.17 -2.06 -0.20
N SER A 178 -12.97 -1.05 0.64
CA SER A 178 -13.20 0.35 0.27
C SER A 178 -12.09 1.24 0.82
N HIS A 179 -11.86 2.38 0.17
CA HIS A 179 -10.90 3.39 0.61
C HIS A 179 -11.46 4.26 1.74
N GLY A 180 -10.57 4.87 2.55
CA GLY A 180 -10.88 5.91 3.51
C GLY A 180 -11.37 5.43 4.89
N ALA A 181 -11.54 6.41 5.79
CA ALA A 181 -11.99 6.20 7.17
C ALA A 181 -13.52 6.08 7.27
N TYR A 182 -14.25 6.57 6.28
CA TYR A 182 -15.70 6.50 6.19
C TYR A 182 -16.08 5.37 5.23
N LYS A 183 -15.85 4.13 5.66
CA LYS A 183 -16.25 2.95 4.91
C LYS A 183 -17.76 2.80 5.01
N PHE A 184 -18.41 2.41 3.92
CA PHE A 184 -19.87 2.29 3.87
C PHE A 184 -20.37 1.23 4.84
N SER A 185 -21.40 1.56 5.59
CA SER A 185 -22.09 0.63 6.47
C SER A 185 -22.82 -0.42 5.62
N GLY A 186 -22.33 -1.64 5.63
CA GLY A 186 -22.92 -2.74 4.87
C GLY A 186 -21.90 -3.54 4.03
N GLY A 187 -20.62 -3.27 4.21
CA GLY A 187 -19.55 -4.04 3.55
C GLY A 187 -19.71 -5.53 3.85
N GLN A 188 -19.93 -6.32 2.80
CA GLN A 188 -20.04 -7.78 2.91
C GLN A 188 -18.70 -8.45 3.19
N GLY A 189 -17.64 -7.68 3.53
CA GLY A 189 -16.29 -8.17 3.66
C GLY A 189 -15.67 -8.56 2.32
N ILE A 190 -14.50 -9.22 2.36
CA ILE A 190 -13.80 -9.66 1.15
C ILE A 190 -14.58 -10.77 0.45
N GLN A 191 -14.85 -10.57 -0.83
CA GLN A 191 -15.52 -11.55 -1.70
C GLN A 191 -14.52 -12.64 -2.14
N PHE A 192 -14.24 -13.59 -1.25
CA PHE A 192 -13.25 -14.65 -1.46
C PHE A 192 -13.50 -15.49 -2.71
N HIS A 193 -14.76 -15.67 -3.10
CA HIS A 193 -15.11 -16.38 -4.32
C HIS A 193 -14.59 -15.70 -5.60
N ILE A 194 -14.35 -14.38 -5.57
CA ILE A 194 -13.70 -13.64 -6.67
C ILE A 194 -12.21 -13.96 -6.69
N LEU A 195 -11.53 -13.87 -5.54
CA LEU A 195 -10.10 -14.20 -5.42
C LEU A 195 -9.83 -15.65 -5.82
N GLU A 196 -10.64 -16.59 -5.36
CA GLU A 196 -10.55 -18.01 -5.71
C GLU A 196 -10.63 -18.22 -7.23
N LYS A 197 -11.62 -17.62 -7.89
CA LYS A 197 -11.78 -17.72 -9.35
C LYS A 197 -10.62 -17.05 -10.13
N ILE A 198 -10.03 -16.00 -9.58
CA ILE A 198 -8.83 -15.36 -10.17
C ILE A 198 -7.63 -16.31 -10.03
N GLN A 199 -7.43 -16.87 -8.84
CA GLN A 199 -6.34 -17.81 -8.55
C GLN A 199 -6.42 -19.07 -9.42
N ASP A 200 -7.62 -19.60 -9.62
CA ASP A 200 -7.86 -20.77 -10.50
C ASP A 200 -7.42 -20.51 -11.95
N LYS A 201 -7.58 -19.27 -12.41
CA LYS A 201 -7.29 -18.89 -13.81
C LYS A 201 -5.86 -18.37 -14.01
N LEU A 202 -5.29 -17.72 -13.00
CA LEU A 202 -3.97 -17.06 -13.01
C LEU A 202 -3.17 -17.45 -11.77
N SER A 203 -2.99 -18.75 -11.53
CA SER A 203 -2.18 -19.23 -10.41
C SER A 203 -0.76 -18.67 -10.48
N GLY A 204 -0.27 -18.14 -9.37
CA GLY A 204 1.05 -17.52 -9.25
C GLY A 204 1.10 -16.04 -9.65
N PHE A 205 0.00 -15.46 -10.14
CA PHE A 205 -0.04 -14.04 -10.47
C PHE A 205 -0.33 -13.19 -9.22
N PRO A 206 0.50 -12.15 -8.93
CA PRO A 206 0.36 -11.36 -7.72
C PRO A 206 -0.91 -10.48 -7.72
N ILE A 207 -1.72 -10.61 -6.69
CA ILE A 207 -2.88 -9.75 -6.44
C ILE A 207 -2.53 -8.69 -5.41
N VAL A 208 -3.08 -7.50 -5.59
CA VAL A 208 -2.95 -6.37 -4.67
C VAL A 208 -4.30 -6.08 -4.03
N LEU A 209 -4.29 -5.86 -2.73
CA LEU A 209 -5.46 -5.49 -1.95
C LEU A 209 -5.37 -4.01 -1.58
N HIS A 210 -6.19 -3.18 -2.22
CA HIS A 210 -6.46 -1.80 -1.83
C HIS A 210 -7.53 -1.77 -0.74
N GLY A 211 -7.65 -0.65 -0.01
CA GLY A 211 -8.59 -0.55 1.09
C GLY A 211 -8.30 -1.51 2.27
N GLY A 212 -7.05 -1.98 2.39
CA GLY A 212 -6.61 -2.93 3.42
C GLY A 212 -6.44 -2.36 4.83
N SER A 213 -6.81 -1.09 5.06
CA SER A 213 -6.84 -0.49 6.41
C SER A 213 -8.03 -1.04 7.21
N ALA A 214 -7.75 -1.49 8.43
CA ALA A 214 -8.77 -2.08 9.30
C ALA A 214 -9.73 -1.06 9.93
N VAL A 215 -9.33 0.22 9.97
CA VAL A 215 -10.09 1.32 10.59
C VAL A 215 -10.57 0.93 11.99
N ASN A 216 -9.62 0.81 12.92
CA ASN A 216 -9.91 0.33 14.26
C ASN A 216 -10.82 1.32 15.02
N THR A 217 -12.00 0.87 15.45
CA THR A 217 -12.99 1.66 16.19
C THR A 217 -12.41 2.29 17.46
N LYS A 218 -11.49 1.60 18.14
CA LYS A 218 -10.80 2.14 19.33
C LYS A 218 -9.90 3.34 19.00
N GLU A 219 -9.29 3.38 17.83
CA GLU A 219 -8.53 4.56 17.38
C GLU A 219 -9.47 5.76 17.18
N ILE A 220 -10.62 5.53 16.54
CA ILE A 220 -11.64 6.56 16.33
C ILE A 220 -12.19 7.08 17.68
N GLU A 221 -12.50 6.18 18.60
CA GLU A 221 -12.96 6.55 19.96
C GLU A 221 -11.92 7.42 20.69
N ARG A 222 -10.64 7.03 20.66
CA ARG A 222 -9.55 7.80 21.28
C ARG A 222 -9.37 9.18 20.63
N ILE A 223 -9.43 9.26 19.29
CA ILE A 223 -9.41 10.54 18.57
C ILE A 223 -10.57 11.43 19.03
N ASN A 224 -11.78 10.88 19.12
CA ASN A 224 -12.96 11.65 19.53
C ASN A 224 -12.91 12.09 21.00
N GLN A 225 -12.40 11.25 21.89
CA GLN A 225 -12.13 11.60 23.29
C GLN A 225 -11.10 12.71 23.43
N ALA A 226 -10.18 12.83 22.45
CA ALA A 226 -9.19 13.90 22.36
C ALA A 226 -9.64 15.10 21.50
N GLY A 227 -10.97 15.33 21.39
CA GLY A 227 -11.56 16.47 20.70
C GLY A 227 -11.74 16.29 19.19
N GLY A 228 -11.64 15.07 18.67
CA GLY A 228 -12.00 14.74 17.30
C GLY A 228 -13.52 14.65 17.11
N GLN A 229 -13.95 14.59 15.85
CA GLN A 229 -15.36 14.46 15.46
C GLN A 229 -15.48 13.47 14.28
N LEU A 230 -14.79 12.33 14.38
CA LEU A 230 -14.90 11.28 13.37
C LEU A 230 -16.20 10.49 13.58
N SER A 231 -16.86 10.11 12.49
CA SER A 231 -18.09 9.30 12.57
C SER A 231 -17.77 7.92 13.14
N ASN A 232 -18.61 7.48 14.06
CA ASN A 232 -18.59 6.13 14.59
C ASN A 232 -19.35 5.21 13.63
N GLY A 233 -18.80 4.01 13.34
CA GLY A 233 -19.50 2.99 12.59
C GLY A 233 -18.90 2.62 11.24
N ALA A 234 -17.82 3.24 10.84
CA ALA A 234 -17.03 2.74 9.71
C ALA A 234 -16.13 1.59 10.19
N GLU A 235 -16.40 0.39 9.76
CA GLU A 235 -15.53 -0.75 9.97
C GLU A 235 -14.74 -1.05 8.68
N GLY A 236 -13.43 -1.18 8.81
CA GLY A 236 -12.56 -1.65 7.75
C GLY A 236 -12.69 -3.15 7.54
N VAL A 237 -11.87 -3.65 6.64
CA VAL A 237 -11.74 -5.10 6.45
C VAL A 237 -11.14 -5.71 7.72
N SER A 238 -11.73 -6.81 8.19
CA SER A 238 -11.21 -7.47 9.37
C SER A 238 -9.81 -8.02 9.12
N THR A 239 -9.01 -8.02 10.17
CA THR A 239 -7.66 -8.58 10.16
C THR A 239 -7.63 -10.02 9.65
N ASP A 240 -8.58 -10.85 10.08
CA ASP A 240 -8.67 -12.26 9.69
C ASP A 240 -8.97 -12.43 8.21
N GLU A 241 -9.79 -11.56 7.64
CA GLU A 241 -10.07 -11.56 6.20
C GLU A 241 -8.82 -11.19 5.39
N ILE A 242 -8.05 -10.18 5.83
CA ILE A 242 -6.79 -9.81 5.16
C ILE A 242 -5.81 -11.00 5.20
N VAL A 243 -5.62 -11.63 6.35
CA VAL A 243 -4.75 -12.80 6.50
C VAL A 243 -5.23 -13.97 5.63
N LYS A 244 -6.53 -14.18 5.57
CA LYS A 244 -7.12 -15.20 4.69
C LYS A 244 -6.89 -14.89 3.21
N ALA A 245 -7.00 -13.62 2.79
CA ALA A 245 -6.82 -13.20 1.40
C ALA A 245 -5.38 -13.48 0.88
N ILE A 246 -4.37 -13.45 1.75
CA ILE A 246 -2.99 -13.83 1.39
C ILE A 246 -2.94 -15.24 0.80
N ARG A 247 -3.71 -16.18 1.33
CA ARG A 247 -3.77 -17.57 0.83
C ARG A 247 -4.38 -17.68 -0.56
N TYR A 248 -5.11 -16.64 -0.99
CA TYR A 248 -5.71 -16.51 -2.32
C TYR A 248 -4.89 -15.65 -3.29
N GLY A 249 -3.58 -15.52 -3.04
CA GLY A 249 -2.65 -14.82 -3.94
C GLY A 249 -2.50 -13.33 -3.71
N VAL A 250 -3.08 -12.77 -2.64
CA VAL A 250 -2.81 -11.38 -2.26
C VAL A 250 -1.38 -11.28 -1.74
N CYS A 251 -0.54 -10.54 -2.48
CA CYS A 251 0.88 -10.34 -2.19
C CYS A 251 1.16 -8.97 -1.56
N LYS A 252 0.48 -7.92 -2.01
CA LYS A 252 0.65 -6.53 -1.56
C LYS A 252 -0.63 -6.06 -0.87
N ILE A 253 -0.48 -5.44 0.30
CA ILE A 253 -1.60 -4.94 1.10
C ILE A 253 -1.37 -3.47 1.39
N ASN A 254 -2.24 -2.61 0.83
CA ASN A 254 -2.13 -1.16 0.97
C ASN A 254 -2.61 -0.68 2.34
N ILE A 255 -1.79 0.16 2.99
CA ILE A 255 -2.04 0.78 4.29
C ILE A 255 -1.89 2.29 4.16
N ALA A 256 -2.98 3.02 4.24
CA ALA A 256 -3.00 4.49 4.23
C ALA A 256 -3.78 5.04 5.42
N THR A 257 -5.07 4.74 5.50
CA THR A 257 -6.02 5.30 6.49
C THR A 257 -5.61 5.02 7.93
N ASP A 258 -5.21 3.78 8.26
CA ASP A 258 -4.76 3.44 9.62
C ASP A 258 -3.59 4.32 10.08
N ALA A 259 -2.63 4.62 9.18
CA ALA A 259 -1.48 5.47 9.48
C ALA A 259 -1.88 6.94 9.70
N ARG A 260 -2.90 7.44 8.98
CA ARG A 260 -3.47 8.78 9.15
C ARG A 260 -4.24 8.90 10.48
N LEU A 261 -5.02 7.90 10.84
CA LEU A 261 -5.71 7.83 12.12
C LEU A 261 -4.71 7.82 13.27
N LEU A 262 -3.65 7.03 13.18
CA LEU A 262 -2.58 7.00 14.17
C LEU A 262 -1.94 8.38 14.37
N TRP A 263 -1.62 9.11 13.27
CA TRP A 263 -1.08 10.46 13.34
C TRP A 263 -2.05 11.40 14.08
N THR A 264 -3.32 11.35 13.69
CA THR A 264 -4.36 12.20 14.28
C THR A 264 -4.51 11.92 15.76
N ARG A 265 -4.54 10.64 16.17
CA ARG A 265 -4.65 10.23 17.57
C ARG A 265 -3.48 10.75 18.41
N VAL A 266 -2.25 10.46 18.01
CA VAL A 266 -1.06 10.82 18.79
C VAL A 266 -0.98 12.32 19.01
N HIS A 267 -1.19 13.14 17.97
CA HIS A 267 -1.12 14.59 18.11
C HIS A 267 -2.28 15.17 18.93
N ARG A 268 -3.51 14.66 18.75
CA ARG A 268 -4.65 15.13 19.54
C ARG A 268 -4.52 14.78 21.02
N GLU A 269 -4.14 13.54 21.34
CA GLU A 269 -3.90 13.13 22.72
C GLU A 269 -2.78 13.95 23.35
N PHE A 270 -1.67 14.13 22.65
CA PHE A 270 -0.55 14.93 23.13
C PHE A 270 -0.96 16.36 23.50
N PHE A 271 -1.61 17.08 22.60
CA PHE A 271 -2.00 18.47 22.86
C PHE A 271 -3.16 18.60 23.86
N LYS A 272 -3.98 17.56 24.03
CA LYS A 272 -4.98 17.51 25.08
C LYS A 272 -4.35 17.30 26.47
N ASP A 273 -3.40 16.37 26.57
CA ASP A 273 -2.84 15.92 27.84
C ASP A 273 -1.69 16.83 28.31
N SER A 274 -1.07 17.59 27.39
CA SER A 274 0.03 18.53 27.65
C SER A 274 -0.17 19.84 26.90
N PRO A 275 -1.25 20.60 27.21
CA PRO A 275 -1.65 21.78 26.44
C PRO A 275 -0.64 22.94 26.52
N GLU A 276 0.26 22.93 27.50
CA GLU A 276 1.32 23.91 27.67
C GLU A 276 2.55 23.65 26.77
N LEU A 277 2.67 22.44 26.19
CA LEU A 277 3.80 22.08 25.35
C LEU A 277 3.56 22.50 23.90
N PHE A 278 4.58 23.07 23.28
CA PHE A 278 4.52 23.55 21.90
C PHE A 278 5.74 23.17 21.05
N ASP A 279 6.71 22.43 21.62
CA ASP A 279 7.87 21.95 20.85
C ASP A 279 7.47 20.79 19.95
N PRO A 280 7.54 20.94 18.60
CA PRO A 280 7.10 19.90 17.66
C PRO A 280 7.94 18.61 17.74
N ILE A 281 9.14 18.65 18.31
CA ILE A 281 10.01 17.48 18.45
C ILE A 281 9.36 16.45 19.39
N ILE A 282 8.62 16.88 20.40
CA ILE A 282 8.05 15.98 21.41
C ILE A 282 6.97 15.09 20.80
N PRO A 283 5.87 15.63 20.22
CA PRO A 283 4.85 14.77 19.58
C PRO A 283 5.40 14.05 18.35
N GLY A 284 6.37 14.62 17.62
CA GLY A 284 7.02 13.94 16.51
C GLY A 284 7.76 12.67 16.93
N LYS A 285 8.50 12.71 18.05
CA LYS A 285 9.16 11.53 18.63
C LYS A 285 8.15 10.48 19.09
N GLU A 286 7.08 10.91 19.75
CA GLU A 286 6.02 10.01 20.19
C GLU A 286 5.35 9.34 18.98
N TYR A 287 5.03 10.11 17.95
CA TYR A 287 4.46 9.59 16.71
C TYR A 287 5.38 8.57 16.04
N MET A 288 6.69 8.85 15.90
CA MET A 288 7.64 7.89 15.35
C MET A 288 7.66 6.55 16.13
N ASN A 289 7.57 6.61 17.45
CA ASN A 289 7.57 5.42 18.29
C ASN A 289 6.28 4.61 18.15
N GLU A 290 5.14 5.27 18.12
CA GLU A 290 3.84 4.64 17.92
C GLU A 290 3.72 4.08 16.48
N TYR A 291 4.27 4.78 15.49
CA TYR A 291 4.33 4.31 14.11
C TYR A 291 5.19 3.06 13.94
N GLU A 292 6.35 3.00 14.61
CA GLU A 292 7.16 1.77 14.66
C GLU A 292 6.37 0.60 15.22
N LYS A 293 5.69 0.78 16.38
CA LYS A 293 4.86 -0.27 17.01
C LYS A 293 3.74 -0.72 16.07
N PHE A 294 3.08 0.23 15.45
CA PHE A 294 2.02 -0.02 14.47
C PHE A 294 2.55 -0.88 13.31
N MET A 295 3.68 -0.53 12.74
CA MET A 295 4.27 -1.28 11.62
C MET A 295 4.77 -2.66 12.03
N LEU A 296 5.38 -2.81 13.22
CA LEU A 296 5.76 -4.11 13.76
C LEU A 296 4.56 -5.05 13.87
N ASN A 297 3.42 -4.54 14.34
CA ASN A 297 2.17 -5.31 14.40
C ASN A 297 1.67 -5.70 12.99
N LYS A 298 1.72 -4.78 12.01
CA LYS A 298 1.32 -5.11 10.63
C LYS A 298 2.23 -6.17 9.99
N PHE A 299 3.54 -6.12 10.22
CA PHE A 299 4.47 -7.14 9.73
C PHE A 299 4.22 -8.51 10.33
N ASP A 300 3.92 -8.57 11.63
CA ASP A 300 3.55 -9.81 12.32
C ASP A 300 2.24 -10.37 11.77
N LEU A 301 1.23 -9.52 11.67
CA LEU A 301 -0.09 -9.86 11.14
C LEU A 301 -0.03 -10.46 9.73
N PHE A 302 0.77 -9.89 8.84
CA PHE A 302 0.91 -10.35 7.47
C PHE A 302 1.90 -11.51 7.33
N GLY A 303 2.53 -11.97 8.41
CA GLY A 303 3.49 -13.07 8.43
C GLY A 303 4.83 -12.74 7.76
N SER A 304 5.16 -11.45 7.61
CA SER A 304 6.38 -11.00 6.92
C SER A 304 7.61 -10.85 7.83
N VAL A 305 7.47 -11.01 9.15
CA VAL A 305 8.59 -10.97 10.10
C VAL A 305 9.63 -12.05 9.76
N GLY A 306 10.90 -11.66 9.72
CA GLY A 306 12.03 -12.56 9.43
C GLY A 306 12.20 -12.90 7.93
N LYS A 307 11.40 -12.33 7.03
CA LYS A 307 11.42 -12.71 5.60
C LYS A 307 12.43 -11.93 4.74
N ALA A 308 12.96 -10.81 5.23
CA ALA A 308 13.85 -9.96 4.44
C ALA A 308 15.17 -10.67 4.06
N ASP A 309 15.76 -11.46 4.93
CA ASP A 309 17.02 -12.15 4.64
C ASP A 309 16.87 -13.24 3.57
N GLN A 310 15.75 -13.95 3.56
CA GLN A 310 15.43 -14.90 2.50
C GLN A 310 15.33 -14.20 1.14
N ILE A 311 14.64 -13.06 1.08
CA ILE A 311 14.49 -12.24 -0.12
C ILE A 311 15.85 -11.73 -0.60
N LYS A 312 16.69 -11.20 0.28
CA LYS A 312 18.06 -10.77 -0.05
C LYS A 312 18.89 -11.89 -0.66
N LYS A 313 18.80 -13.09 -0.10
CA LYS A 313 19.50 -14.28 -0.58
C LYS A 313 19.03 -14.68 -1.98
N ASN A 314 17.72 -14.73 -2.20
CA ASN A 314 17.14 -15.10 -3.49
C ASN A 314 17.47 -14.07 -4.57
N ASN A 315 17.41 -12.76 -4.23
CA ASN A 315 17.80 -11.69 -5.16
C ASN A 315 19.25 -11.78 -5.62
N LYS A 316 20.20 -12.14 -4.75
CA LYS A 316 21.60 -12.34 -5.12
C LYS A 316 21.79 -13.50 -6.10
N ILE A 317 21.00 -14.56 -5.99
CA ILE A 317 21.05 -15.71 -6.92
C ILE A 317 20.57 -15.30 -8.31
N VAL A 318 19.55 -14.45 -8.39
CA VAL A 318 19.03 -13.95 -9.68
C VAL A 318 20.03 -13.02 -10.37
N LEU A 319 20.72 -12.15 -9.63
CA LEU A 319 21.72 -11.22 -10.18
C LEU A 319 23.03 -11.89 -10.64
N ASN A 320 23.30 -13.12 -10.20
CA ASN A 320 24.49 -13.90 -10.55
C ASN A 320 24.25 -14.92 -11.66
N LYS A 321 23.07 -14.97 -12.25
CA LYS A 321 22.71 -15.75 -13.44
C LYS A 321 22.60 -14.84 -14.66
#